data_bd4c9e64befae726b80760b21cf5942f
#
_entry.id   bd4c9e64befae726b80760b21cf5942f
#
_cell.length_a   1.000
_cell.length_b   1.000
_cell.length_c   1.000
_cell.angle_alpha   90.00
_cell.angle_beta   90.00
_cell.angle_gamma   90.00
#
_symmetry.space_group_name_H-M   'P 1'
#
loop_
_entity.id
_entity.type
_entity.pdbx_description
1 polymer ?
#
loop_
_entity_poly.entity_id
_entity_poly.type
_entity_poly.pdbx_seq_one_letter_code
_entity_poly.pdbx_strand_id
1 'polypeptide(L)'
;MPYRCTRCENEIDDFRLLCPWCGAWMTVRESREESQWGSPPLPLPDVVASSVSRIQTHVDAFDALLGGGFVAGSSLLLTGPPGAGKSTLLLQLLESSAQRSLYVSGEESVQQLKLRADRLHINSRAIAVMFETNANIVVSHVRESPPGLLVIDSIQTVYTDLSDSLPGTTAQIRKCTYLLRRLAQEKEMVLLIVGQVTKGMQAAGPKLLEHAVDCVLSIGMTEESPAVRTLSVVKNRFGPAGCFLSLPLTAGGFVLRHG
;
A
#
# COMPACT_ATOMS: atom_id res chain seq x y z
N MET A 1 -7.84 9.75 22.88
CA MET A 1 -9.14 10.00 22.20
C MET A 1 -10.03 10.67 23.21
N PRO A 2 -10.68 11.81 22.91
CA PRO A 2 -11.53 12.48 23.88
C PRO A 2 -12.77 11.62 24.13
N TYR A 3 -13.29 11.70 25.35
CA TYR A 3 -14.56 11.08 25.75
C TYR A 3 -15.63 12.17 25.79
N ARG A 4 -16.88 11.81 25.61
CA ARG A 4 -18.02 12.72 25.66
C ARG A 4 -19.11 12.18 26.58
N CYS A 5 -19.72 13.06 27.37
CA CYS A 5 -20.87 12.68 28.18
C CYS A 5 -22.14 12.68 27.31
N THR A 6 -22.88 11.57 27.30
CA THR A 6 -24.14 11.44 26.52
C THR A 6 -25.28 12.28 27.11
N ARG A 7 -25.12 12.85 28.32
CA ARG A 7 -26.17 13.65 28.99
C ARG A 7 -25.95 15.15 28.84
N CYS A 8 -24.73 15.65 28.99
CA CYS A 8 -24.43 17.08 28.93
C CYS A 8 -23.53 17.46 27.74
N GLU A 9 -23.15 16.48 26.92
CA GLU A 9 -22.35 16.62 25.71
C GLU A 9 -20.94 17.22 25.89
N ASN A 10 -20.52 17.50 27.13
CA ASN A 10 -19.18 18.01 27.39
C ASN A 10 -18.10 16.96 27.10
N GLU A 11 -16.97 17.44 26.56
CA GLU A 11 -15.78 16.63 26.32
C GLU A 11 -15.01 16.40 27.61
N ILE A 12 -14.38 15.23 27.73
CA ILE A 12 -13.69 14.73 28.90
C ILE A 12 -12.41 14.04 28.41
N ASP A 13 -11.27 14.37 28.99
CA ASP A 13 -9.97 13.86 28.53
C ASP A 13 -9.80 12.36 28.81
N ASP A 14 -10.37 11.85 29.90
CA ASP A 14 -10.23 10.48 30.36
C ASP A 14 -11.57 9.78 30.54
N PHE A 15 -11.59 8.43 30.35
CA PHE A 15 -12.77 7.64 30.70
C PHE A 15 -13.04 7.69 32.21
N ARG A 16 -14.28 8.05 32.57
CA ARG A 16 -14.76 8.09 33.97
C ARG A 16 -16.17 7.52 34.04
N LEU A 17 -16.46 6.82 35.14
CA LEU A 17 -17.81 6.32 35.38
C LEU A 17 -18.82 7.43 35.73
N LEU A 18 -18.33 8.53 36.28
CA LEU A 18 -19.10 9.71 36.67
C LEU A 18 -18.67 10.90 35.82
N CYS A 19 -19.59 11.56 35.16
CA CYS A 19 -19.30 12.76 34.39
C CYS A 19 -18.87 13.91 35.35
N PRO A 20 -17.68 14.51 35.16
CA PRO A 20 -17.22 15.58 36.04
C PRO A 20 -18.04 16.88 35.91
N TRP A 21 -18.75 17.06 34.83
CA TRP A 21 -19.53 18.25 34.54
C TRP A 21 -20.97 18.20 35.04
N CYS A 22 -21.67 17.08 34.87
CA CYS A 22 -23.06 16.97 35.22
C CYS A 22 -23.36 15.92 36.31
N GLY A 23 -22.34 15.22 36.82
CA GLY A 23 -22.49 14.19 37.84
C GLY A 23 -23.27 12.94 37.41
N ALA A 24 -23.54 12.77 36.14
CA ALA A 24 -24.28 11.61 35.65
C ALA A 24 -23.41 10.36 35.64
N TRP A 25 -23.94 9.25 36.17
CA TRP A 25 -23.28 7.97 36.26
C TRP A 25 -23.38 7.21 34.93
N MET A 26 -22.26 6.55 34.48
CA MET A 26 -22.14 5.72 33.26
C MET A 26 -22.58 6.44 31.95
N THR A 27 -22.43 7.76 31.89
CA THR A 27 -22.78 8.57 30.71
C THR A 27 -21.58 9.00 29.88
N VAL A 28 -20.36 8.70 30.34
CA VAL A 28 -19.13 9.03 29.62
C VAL A 28 -18.84 7.92 28.61
N ARG A 29 -18.78 8.29 27.36
CA ARG A 29 -18.47 7.40 26.23
C ARG A 29 -17.30 7.94 25.48
N GLU A 30 -16.51 7.05 24.84
CA GLU A 30 -15.57 7.49 23.80
C GLU A 30 -16.33 8.36 22.82
N SER A 31 -15.87 9.60 22.62
CA SER A 31 -16.32 10.37 21.47
C SER A 31 -15.72 9.68 20.24
N ARG A 32 -16.43 8.69 19.73
CA ARG A 32 -16.23 8.34 18.34
C ARG A 32 -16.58 9.60 17.59
N GLU A 33 -15.62 10.24 16.94
CA GLU A 33 -15.95 10.99 15.74
C GLU A 33 -16.88 10.04 14.99
N GLU A 34 -18.12 10.44 14.79
CA GLU A 34 -18.96 9.82 13.77
C GLU A 34 -18.20 10.02 12.49
N SER A 35 -17.28 9.10 12.23
CA SER A 35 -16.73 8.94 10.91
C SER A 35 -17.97 8.72 10.06
N GLN A 36 -18.30 9.71 9.24
CA GLN A 36 -19.35 9.61 8.24
C GLN A 36 -19.04 8.36 7.42
N TRP A 37 -19.61 7.24 7.84
CA TRP A 37 -19.43 5.95 7.22
C TRP A 37 -20.26 5.96 5.95
N GLY A 38 -19.63 6.40 4.87
CA GLY A 38 -20.17 6.37 3.53
C GLY A 38 -20.89 7.67 3.15
N SER A 39 -20.83 7.96 1.88
CA SER A 39 -21.72 8.93 1.25
C SER A 39 -23.16 8.40 1.32
N PRO A 40 -24.19 9.28 1.43
CA PRO A 40 -25.56 8.83 1.31
C PRO A 40 -25.75 8.08 -0.02
N PRO A 41 -26.64 7.08 -0.08
CA PRO A 41 -26.87 6.36 -1.32
C PRO A 41 -27.37 7.34 -2.39
N LEU A 42 -26.72 7.31 -3.54
CA LEU A 42 -27.10 8.09 -4.72
C LEU A 42 -27.56 7.12 -5.83
N PRO A 43 -28.59 7.49 -6.61
CA PRO A 43 -28.90 6.76 -7.84
C PRO A 43 -27.68 6.73 -8.76
N LEU A 44 -27.41 5.59 -9.39
CA LEU A 44 -26.22 5.41 -10.24
C LEU A 44 -26.08 6.48 -11.34
N PRO A 45 -27.16 6.94 -12.02
CA PRO A 45 -27.07 8.03 -13.00
C PRO A 45 -26.64 9.39 -12.44
N ASP A 46 -26.85 9.62 -11.13
CA ASP A 46 -26.51 10.87 -10.47
C ASP A 46 -25.06 10.88 -9.95
N VAL A 47 -24.38 9.73 -10.03
CA VAL A 47 -22.98 9.63 -9.69
C VAL A 47 -22.16 10.29 -10.80
N VAL A 48 -21.57 11.44 -10.50
CA VAL A 48 -20.60 12.05 -11.41
C VAL A 48 -19.35 11.16 -11.46
N ALA A 49 -19.18 10.43 -12.56
CA ALA A 49 -17.96 9.71 -12.83
C ALA A 49 -16.87 10.77 -13.08
N SER A 50 -16.21 11.23 -12.02
CA SER A 50 -14.92 11.90 -12.18
C SER A 50 -14.01 10.92 -12.92
N SER A 51 -13.33 11.39 -13.95
CA SER A 51 -12.33 10.59 -14.66
C SER A 51 -11.38 10.00 -13.64
N VAL A 52 -11.30 8.67 -13.58
CA VAL A 52 -10.39 7.98 -12.65
C VAL A 52 -8.98 8.48 -12.92
N SER A 53 -8.45 9.28 -12.02
CA SER A 53 -7.11 9.86 -12.16
C SER A 53 -6.07 8.73 -12.20
N ARG A 54 -5.21 8.77 -13.21
CA ARG A 54 -4.11 7.81 -13.37
C ARG A 54 -2.78 8.50 -13.20
N ILE A 55 -1.90 7.84 -12.46
CA ILE A 55 -0.50 8.22 -12.29
C ILE A 55 0.32 7.39 -13.29
N GLN A 56 0.90 8.07 -14.27
CA GLN A 56 1.80 7.43 -15.22
C GLN A 56 3.16 7.17 -14.58
N THR A 57 3.74 6.03 -14.91
CA THR A 57 5.11 5.71 -14.50
C THR A 57 6.13 6.22 -15.53
N HIS A 58 5.68 6.68 -16.69
CA HIS A 58 6.50 7.04 -17.84
C HIS A 58 7.36 5.86 -18.37
N VAL A 59 6.93 4.64 -18.06
CA VAL A 59 7.41 3.39 -18.67
C VAL A 59 6.26 2.85 -19.50
N ASP A 60 6.24 3.17 -20.79
CA ASP A 60 5.10 2.93 -21.70
C ASP A 60 4.57 1.51 -21.62
N ALA A 61 5.49 0.52 -21.66
CA ALA A 61 5.11 -0.88 -21.62
C ALA A 61 4.44 -1.27 -20.29
N PHE A 62 4.85 -0.67 -19.17
CA PHE A 62 4.27 -0.91 -17.86
C PHE A 62 2.92 -0.18 -17.73
N ASP A 63 2.84 1.05 -18.19
CA ASP A 63 1.59 1.81 -18.17
C ASP A 63 0.53 1.15 -19.06
N ALA A 64 0.91 0.69 -20.25
CA ALA A 64 0.04 -0.08 -21.13
C ALA A 64 -0.42 -1.41 -20.48
N LEU A 65 0.48 -2.10 -19.77
CA LEU A 65 0.17 -3.33 -19.04
C LEU A 65 -0.95 -3.12 -18.00
N LEU A 66 -0.98 -1.94 -17.36
CA LEU A 66 -2.00 -1.57 -16.37
C LEU A 66 -3.25 -0.89 -16.98
N GLY A 67 -3.24 -0.58 -18.27
CA GLY A 67 -4.30 0.15 -18.94
C GLY A 67 -4.21 1.67 -18.77
N GLY A 68 -2.96 2.21 -18.70
CA GLY A 68 -2.65 3.64 -18.66
C GLY A 68 -2.06 4.13 -17.34
N GLY A 69 -1.39 3.26 -16.59
CA GLY A 69 -0.72 3.59 -15.33
C GLY A 69 -1.52 3.23 -14.07
N PHE A 70 -1.02 3.66 -12.93
CA PHE A 70 -1.65 3.42 -11.62
C PHE A 70 -2.94 4.23 -11.46
N VAL A 71 -3.92 3.67 -10.80
CA VAL A 71 -5.18 4.36 -10.49
C VAL A 71 -5.08 5.00 -9.09
N ALA A 72 -5.38 6.29 -8.97
CA ALA A 72 -5.40 6.98 -7.68
C ALA A 72 -6.38 6.31 -6.70
N GLY A 73 -6.01 6.22 -5.43
CA GLY A 73 -6.78 5.53 -4.40
C GLY A 73 -6.78 4.00 -4.49
N SER A 74 -6.06 3.41 -5.46
CA SER A 74 -6.00 1.95 -5.64
C SER A 74 -4.88 1.29 -4.84
N SER A 75 -5.02 -0.04 -4.70
CA SER A 75 -4.04 -0.91 -4.06
C SER A 75 -3.55 -1.97 -5.03
N LEU A 76 -2.24 -2.13 -5.11
CA LEU A 76 -1.56 -3.08 -5.98
C LEU A 76 -0.65 -3.99 -5.16
N LEU A 77 -0.74 -5.30 -5.39
CA LEU A 77 0.12 -6.32 -4.80
C LEU A 77 1.12 -6.82 -5.85
N LEU A 78 2.40 -6.68 -5.57
CA LEU A 78 3.47 -7.28 -6.36
C LEU A 78 3.99 -8.53 -5.66
N THR A 79 3.76 -9.68 -6.26
CA THR A 79 4.21 -10.99 -5.75
C THR A 79 5.33 -11.57 -6.58
N GLY A 80 6.03 -12.55 -6.03
CA GLY A 80 7.07 -13.31 -6.72
C GLY A 80 8.10 -13.88 -5.76
N PRO A 81 8.95 -14.82 -6.22
CA PRO A 81 9.96 -15.46 -5.39
C PRO A 81 11.01 -14.46 -4.89
N PRO A 82 11.74 -14.78 -3.80
CA PRO A 82 12.93 -14.04 -3.41
C PRO A 82 13.90 -13.90 -4.58
N GLY A 83 14.54 -12.75 -4.70
CA GLY A 83 15.49 -12.49 -5.79
C GLY A 83 14.88 -12.20 -7.17
N ALA A 84 13.57 -12.22 -7.33
CA ALA A 84 12.93 -11.89 -8.61
C ALA A 84 13.07 -10.43 -9.04
N GLY A 85 13.48 -9.53 -8.14
CA GLY A 85 13.68 -8.11 -8.46
C GLY A 85 12.53 -7.20 -8.08
N LYS A 86 11.59 -7.61 -7.21
CA LYS A 86 10.42 -6.82 -6.79
C LYS A 86 10.78 -5.41 -6.34
N SER A 87 11.66 -5.29 -5.34
CA SER A 87 12.12 -4.01 -4.79
C SER A 87 12.86 -3.17 -5.81
N THR A 88 13.64 -3.81 -6.70
CA THR A 88 14.36 -3.16 -7.82
C THR A 88 13.37 -2.54 -8.80
N LEU A 89 12.36 -3.30 -9.21
CA LEU A 89 11.32 -2.82 -10.13
C LEU A 89 10.56 -1.63 -9.52
N LEU A 90 10.13 -1.73 -8.27
CA LEU A 90 9.41 -0.65 -7.62
C LEU A 90 10.25 0.63 -7.51
N LEU A 91 11.51 0.55 -7.08
CA LEU A 91 12.38 1.72 -7.02
C LEU A 91 12.54 2.40 -8.39
N GLN A 92 12.72 1.62 -9.47
CA GLN A 92 12.82 2.17 -10.83
C GLN A 92 11.50 2.81 -11.31
N LEU A 93 10.35 2.21 -10.99
CA LEU A 93 9.03 2.79 -11.31
C LEU A 93 8.77 4.07 -10.52
N LEU A 94 9.20 4.14 -9.26
CA LEU A 94 9.09 5.38 -8.46
C LEU A 94 9.94 6.50 -9.05
N GLU A 95 11.16 6.20 -9.46
CA GLU A 95 12.07 7.17 -10.11
C GLU A 95 11.44 7.70 -11.40
N SER A 96 10.97 6.80 -12.26
CA SER A 96 10.37 7.17 -13.56
C SER A 96 9.10 7.97 -13.40
N SER A 97 8.26 7.65 -12.42
CA SER A 97 6.96 8.35 -12.21
C SER A 97 7.13 9.80 -11.78
N ALA A 98 8.31 10.18 -11.26
CA ALA A 98 8.60 11.50 -10.68
C ALA A 98 7.58 11.97 -9.63
N GLN A 99 6.75 11.06 -9.12
CA GLN A 99 5.76 11.35 -8.09
C GLN A 99 6.40 11.37 -6.71
N ARG A 100 5.90 12.25 -5.86
CA ARG A 100 6.25 12.21 -4.44
C ARG A 100 5.87 10.85 -3.85
N SER A 101 6.87 10.09 -3.39
CA SER A 101 6.72 8.70 -3.00
C SER A 101 7.30 8.47 -1.61
N LEU A 102 6.69 7.56 -0.86
CA LEU A 102 7.23 7.04 0.40
C LEU A 102 7.47 5.54 0.24
N TYR A 103 8.72 5.12 0.39
CA TYR A 103 9.11 3.71 0.42
C TYR A 103 9.35 3.28 1.86
N VAL A 104 8.47 2.45 2.39
CA VAL A 104 8.57 1.88 3.73
C VAL A 104 9.14 0.48 3.61
N SER A 105 10.32 0.28 4.20
CA SER A 105 10.96 -1.02 4.28
C SER A 105 10.81 -1.60 5.69
N GLY A 106 10.41 -2.85 5.78
CA GLY A 106 10.43 -3.63 7.01
C GLY A 106 11.53 -4.69 7.04
N GLU A 107 12.35 -4.78 6.00
CA GLU A 107 13.40 -5.79 5.85
C GLU A 107 14.81 -5.18 5.72
N GLU A 108 14.95 -4.17 4.89
CA GLU A 108 16.23 -3.51 4.60
C GLU A 108 16.32 -2.17 5.32
N SER A 109 17.46 -1.87 5.93
CA SER A 109 17.72 -0.56 6.50
C SER A 109 17.76 0.54 5.43
N VAL A 110 17.60 1.79 5.84
CA VAL A 110 17.68 2.96 4.93
C VAL A 110 19.02 2.99 4.18
N GLN A 111 20.13 2.60 4.84
CA GLN A 111 21.45 2.54 4.23
C GLN A 111 21.53 1.45 3.14
N GLN A 112 20.94 0.27 3.36
CA GLN A 112 20.89 -0.80 2.35
C GLN A 112 20.05 -0.38 1.15
N LEU A 113 18.90 0.27 1.38
CA LEU A 113 18.10 0.85 0.31
C LEU A 113 18.88 1.92 -0.47
N LYS A 114 19.67 2.76 0.20
CA LYS A 114 20.51 3.75 -0.46
C LYS A 114 21.58 3.09 -1.35
N LEU A 115 22.27 2.05 -0.87
CA LEU A 115 23.22 1.30 -1.69
C LEU A 115 22.56 0.68 -2.93
N ARG A 116 21.34 0.17 -2.79
CA ARG A 116 20.55 -0.34 -3.91
C ARG A 116 20.18 0.79 -4.89
N ALA A 117 19.70 1.92 -4.40
CA ALA A 117 19.37 3.08 -5.21
C ALA A 117 20.59 3.60 -5.99
N ASP A 118 21.77 3.66 -5.36
CA ASP A 118 23.02 4.08 -6.02
C ASP A 118 23.39 3.14 -7.16
N ARG A 119 23.29 1.83 -6.96
CA ARG A 119 23.54 0.84 -8.01
C ARG A 119 22.57 0.98 -9.19
N LEU A 120 21.35 1.41 -8.93
CA LEU A 120 20.31 1.65 -9.93
C LEU A 120 20.36 3.06 -10.53
N HIS A 121 21.33 3.89 -10.12
CA HIS A 121 21.44 5.30 -10.49
C HIS A 121 20.20 6.15 -10.14
N ILE A 122 19.48 5.76 -9.09
CA ILE A 122 18.31 6.47 -8.58
C ILE A 122 18.77 7.57 -7.62
N ASN A 123 18.42 8.82 -7.93
CA ASN A 123 18.83 9.99 -7.13
C ASN A 123 17.68 11.01 -6.96
N SER A 124 16.43 10.60 -7.11
CA SER A 124 15.27 11.48 -6.99
C SER A 124 15.03 11.92 -5.55
N ARG A 125 14.86 13.22 -5.35
CA ARG A 125 14.39 13.78 -4.08
C ARG A 125 12.89 13.57 -3.84
N ALA A 126 12.16 13.09 -4.85
CA ALA A 126 10.76 12.76 -4.72
C ALA A 126 10.53 11.44 -3.95
N ILE A 127 11.56 10.59 -3.80
CA ILE A 127 11.47 9.30 -3.10
C ILE A 127 12.00 9.48 -1.67
N ALA A 128 11.09 9.54 -0.70
CA ALA A 128 11.42 9.40 0.71
C ALA A 128 11.50 7.92 1.09
N VAL A 129 12.43 7.56 1.99
CA VAL A 129 12.59 6.18 2.48
C VAL A 129 12.46 6.14 4.00
N MET A 130 11.86 5.08 4.53
CA MET A 130 11.64 4.87 5.94
C MET A 130 11.85 3.40 6.28
N PHE A 131 12.56 3.11 7.38
CA PHE A 131 12.56 1.78 7.98
C PHE A 131 11.51 1.77 9.10
N GLU A 132 10.42 1.04 8.90
CA GLU A 132 9.33 0.95 9.88
C GLU A 132 8.52 -0.33 9.66
N THR A 133 8.15 -0.98 10.76
CA THR A 133 7.31 -2.18 10.78
C THR A 133 5.96 -1.96 11.44
N ASN A 134 5.78 -0.87 12.20
CA ASN A 134 4.49 -0.52 12.78
C ASN A 134 3.63 0.29 11.79
N ALA A 135 2.56 -0.33 11.28
CA ALA A 135 1.64 0.31 10.35
C ALA A 135 0.97 1.57 10.91
N ASN A 136 0.78 1.67 12.23
CA ASN A 136 0.14 2.85 12.84
C ASN A 136 1.06 4.07 12.75
N ILE A 137 2.38 3.88 12.87
CA ILE A 137 3.37 4.94 12.68
C ILE A 137 3.39 5.39 11.21
N VAL A 138 3.38 4.43 10.27
CA VAL A 138 3.27 4.74 8.83
C VAL A 138 2.01 5.56 8.53
N VAL A 139 0.87 5.16 9.09
CA VAL A 139 -0.41 5.87 8.93
C VAL A 139 -0.32 7.32 9.45
N SER A 140 0.31 7.54 10.60
CA SER A 140 0.48 8.89 11.16
C SER A 140 1.31 9.77 10.21
N HIS A 141 2.45 9.31 9.74
CA HIS A 141 3.27 10.04 8.77
C HIS A 141 2.55 10.36 7.46
N VAL A 142 1.85 9.38 6.92
CA VAL A 142 1.10 9.56 5.67
C VAL A 142 -0.05 10.55 5.84
N ARG A 143 -0.73 10.56 7.00
CA ARG A 143 -1.80 11.54 7.26
C ARG A 143 -1.31 12.98 7.32
N GLU A 144 -0.13 13.20 7.91
CA GLU A 144 0.50 14.52 7.98
C GLU A 144 1.02 14.98 6.60
N SER A 145 1.52 14.05 5.80
CA SER A 145 2.21 14.36 4.55
C SER A 145 1.94 13.27 3.49
N PRO A 146 0.74 13.26 2.88
CA PRO A 146 0.36 12.22 1.93
C PRO A 146 1.28 12.19 0.70
N PRO A 147 1.89 11.03 0.37
CA PRO A 147 2.58 10.84 -0.90
C PRO A 147 1.58 10.54 -2.02
N GLY A 148 2.00 10.66 -3.29
CA GLY A 148 1.24 10.10 -4.42
C GLY A 148 1.32 8.58 -4.48
N LEU A 149 2.48 8.02 -4.11
CA LEU A 149 2.76 6.57 -4.09
C LEU A 149 3.31 6.14 -2.73
N LEU A 150 2.69 5.13 -2.11
CA LEU A 150 3.17 4.50 -0.88
C LEU A 150 3.58 3.06 -1.19
N VAL A 151 4.84 2.70 -0.91
CA VAL A 151 5.34 1.33 -1.03
C VAL A 151 5.51 0.72 0.36
N ILE A 152 5.06 -0.52 0.53
CA ILE A 152 5.29 -1.36 1.71
C ILE A 152 6.09 -2.59 1.30
N ASP A 153 7.34 -2.69 1.71
CA ASP A 153 8.25 -3.80 1.36
C ASP A 153 8.88 -4.42 2.62
N SER A 154 8.35 -5.52 3.09
CA SER A 154 7.22 -6.32 2.64
C SER A 154 6.08 -6.30 3.66
N ILE A 155 4.88 -6.66 3.22
CA ILE A 155 3.70 -6.71 4.10
C ILE A 155 3.84 -7.76 5.22
N GLN A 156 4.71 -8.76 5.03
CA GLN A 156 4.94 -9.82 6.01
C GLN A 156 5.67 -9.33 7.26
N THR A 157 6.44 -8.25 7.16
CA THR A 157 7.19 -7.67 8.28
C THR A 157 6.40 -6.63 9.05
N VAL A 158 5.29 -6.15 8.46
CA VAL A 158 4.50 -5.07 9.05
C VAL A 158 3.43 -5.62 10.00
N TYR A 159 3.25 -4.93 11.12
CA TYR A 159 2.24 -5.24 12.12
C TYR A 159 1.42 -3.99 12.50
N THR A 160 0.30 -4.20 13.19
CA THR A 160 -0.52 -3.14 13.76
C THR A 160 -0.89 -3.47 15.20
N ASP A 161 -0.89 -2.48 16.07
CA ASP A 161 -1.30 -2.60 17.48
C ASP A 161 -2.80 -2.88 17.63
N LEU A 162 -3.58 -2.78 16.54
CA LEU A 162 -5.00 -3.15 16.50
C LEU A 162 -5.23 -4.66 16.51
N SER A 163 -4.19 -5.48 16.67
CA SER A 163 -4.25 -6.94 16.65
C SER A 163 -3.28 -7.55 17.66
N ASP A 164 -3.78 -8.45 18.50
CA ASP A 164 -2.98 -9.25 19.44
C ASP A 164 -2.22 -10.39 18.75
N SER A 165 -2.40 -10.56 17.44
CA SER A 165 -1.71 -11.60 16.66
C SER A 165 -0.25 -11.21 16.41
N LEU A 166 0.64 -12.19 16.35
CA LEU A 166 2.07 -11.95 16.08
C LEU A 166 2.30 -11.40 14.67
N PRO A 167 3.34 -10.57 14.46
CA PRO A 167 3.79 -10.13 13.14
C PRO A 167 4.00 -11.32 12.19
N GLY A 168 3.71 -11.13 10.90
CA GLY A 168 3.82 -12.16 9.86
C GLY A 168 2.68 -13.17 9.82
N THR A 169 1.78 -13.19 10.81
CA THR A 169 0.58 -14.05 10.77
C THR A 169 -0.44 -13.51 9.75
N THR A 170 -1.25 -14.42 9.22
CA THR A 170 -2.32 -14.09 8.26
C THR A 170 -3.28 -13.02 8.82
N ALA A 171 -3.57 -13.05 10.12
CA ALA A 171 -4.44 -12.07 10.78
C ALA A 171 -3.83 -10.68 10.78
N GLN A 172 -2.54 -10.55 11.11
CA GLN A 172 -1.80 -9.28 11.05
C GLN A 172 -1.73 -8.74 9.62
N ILE A 173 -1.31 -9.57 8.67
CA ILE A 173 -1.20 -9.19 7.26
C ILE A 173 -2.54 -8.65 6.73
N ARG A 174 -3.65 -9.31 7.05
CA ARG A 174 -4.99 -8.82 6.67
C ARG A 174 -5.33 -7.46 7.28
N LYS A 175 -5.09 -7.29 8.58
CA LYS A 175 -5.39 -6.03 9.28
C LYS A 175 -4.53 -4.89 8.77
N CYS A 176 -3.22 -5.10 8.60
CA CYS A 176 -2.32 -4.10 8.03
C CYS A 176 -2.74 -3.72 6.60
N THR A 177 -3.03 -4.70 5.74
CA THR A 177 -3.49 -4.45 4.38
C THR A 177 -4.80 -3.65 4.36
N TYR A 178 -5.77 -4.00 5.20
CA TYR A 178 -7.03 -3.26 5.31
C TYR A 178 -6.82 -1.81 5.75
N LEU A 179 -5.99 -1.61 6.79
CA LEU A 179 -5.66 -0.28 7.33
C LEU A 179 -5.00 0.61 6.27
N LEU A 180 -3.98 0.09 5.59
CA LEU A 180 -3.24 0.81 4.57
C LEU A 180 -4.07 1.10 3.30
N ARG A 181 -4.92 0.14 2.88
CA ARG A 181 -5.85 0.36 1.77
C ARG A 181 -6.85 1.48 2.05
N ARG A 182 -7.43 1.46 3.26
CA ARG A 182 -8.37 2.51 3.67
C ARG A 182 -7.70 3.88 3.64
N LEU A 183 -6.46 3.97 4.13
CA LEU A 183 -5.66 5.18 4.06
C LEU A 183 -5.40 5.62 2.61
N ALA A 184 -5.08 4.67 1.72
CA ALA A 184 -4.85 4.96 0.31
C ALA A 184 -6.11 5.54 -0.37
N GLN A 185 -7.27 4.97 -0.09
CA GLN A 185 -8.55 5.48 -0.58
C GLN A 185 -8.88 6.87 0.00
N GLU A 186 -8.68 7.07 1.31
CA GLU A 186 -8.91 8.34 2.00
C GLU A 186 -8.04 9.48 1.45
N LYS A 187 -6.80 9.18 1.08
CA LYS A 187 -5.81 10.16 0.61
C LYS A 187 -5.64 10.18 -0.92
N GLU A 188 -6.44 9.41 -1.64
CA GLU A 188 -6.36 9.27 -3.10
C GLU A 188 -4.94 8.92 -3.62
N MET A 189 -4.15 8.22 -2.80
CA MET A 189 -2.80 7.77 -3.15
C MET A 189 -2.81 6.33 -3.63
N VAL A 190 -1.78 5.93 -4.37
CA VAL A 190 -1.58 4.53 -4.77
C VAL A 190 -0.81 3.78 -3.70
N LEU A 191 -1.33 2.62 -3.29
CA LEU A 191 -0.66 1.71 -2.37
C LEU A 191 -0.04 0.55 -3.13
N LEU A 192 1.29 0.44 -3.08
CA LEU A 192 2.08 -0.64 -3.65
C LEU A 192 2.56 -1.57 -2.53
N ILE A 193 2.08 -2.79 -2.51
CA ILE A 193 2.42 -3.80 -1.50
C ILE A 193 3.32 -4.86 -2.12
N VAL A 194 4.45 -5.15 -1.50
CA VAL A 194 5.28 -6.30 -1.83
C VAL A 194 4.86 -7.49 -0.98
N GLY A 195 4.58 -8.61 -1.65
CA GLY A 195 4.30 -9.90 -1.02
C GLY A 195 5.33 -10.95 -1.45
N GLN A 196 5.86 -11.71 -0.51
CA GLN A 196 6.73 -12.84 -0.82
C GLN A 196 5.91 -14.12 -0.93
N VAL A 197 6.17 -14.92 -1.97
CA VAL A 197 5.61 -16.27 -2.13
C VAL A 197 6.64 -17.27 -1.63
N THR A 198 6.40 -17.88 -0.49
CA THR A 198 7.23 -18.98 0.02
C THR A 198 6.58 -20.33 -0.29
N LYS A 199 7.38 -21.35 -0.62
CA LYS A 199 6.92 -22.70 -0.98
C LYS A 199 6.05 -23.38 0.10
N GLY A 200 6.11 -22.93 1.36
CA GLY A 200 5.34 -23.46 2.48
C GLY A 200 4.05 -22.69 2.84
N MET A 201 3.87 -21.46 2.33
CA MET A 201 2.70 -20.63 2.61
C MET A 201 1.64 -20.65 1.50
N GLN A 202 1.62 -21.69 0.67
CA GLN A 202 0.68 -21.81 -0.46
C GLN A 202 -0.80 -21.74 -0.05
N ALA A 203 -1.13 -21.91 1.22
CA ALA A 203 -2.54 -21.97 1.65
C ALA A 203 -3.12 -20.66 2.18
N ALA A 204 -2.33 -19.68 2.66
CA ALA A 204 -2.92 -18.56 3.42
C ALA A 204 -2.41 -17.14 3.12
N GLY A 205 -1.17 -16.93 2.67
CA GLY A 205 -0.60 -15.58 2.56
C GLY A 205 -1.00 -14.81 1.29
N PRO A 206 -0.44 -15.11 0.11
CA PRO A 206 -0.66 -14.30 -1.10
C PRO A 206 -2.08 -14.36 -1.63
N LYS A 207 -2.73 -15.54 -1.67
CA LYS A 207 -4.12 -15.69 -2.18
C LYS A 207 -5.12 -14.88 -1.39
N LEU A 208 -4.92 -14.74 -0.08
CA LEU A 208 -5.79 -13.93 0.76
C LEU A 208 -5.67 -12.45 0.41
N LEU A 209 -4.45 -11.98 0.13
CA LEU A 209 -4.19 -10.60 -0.27
C LEU A 209 -4.70 -10.29 -1.67
N GLU A 210 -4.70 -11.28 -2.59
CA GLU A 210 -5.23 -11.12 -3.95
C GLU A 210 -6.70 -10.66 -3.94
N HIS A 211 -7.50 -11.17 -3.00
CA HIS A 211 -8.89 -10.71 -2.85
C HIS A 211 -8.99 -9.32 -2.20
N ALA A 212 -8.02 -8.97 -1.38
CA ALA A 212 -8.02 -7.72 -0.64
C ALA A 212 -7.58 -6.50 -1.44
N VAL A 213 -6.85 -6.65 -2.55
CA VAL A 213 -6.30 -5.57 -3.37
C VAL A 213 -7.02 -5.43 -4.71
N ASP A 214 -6.79 -4.32 -5.41
CA ASP A 214 -7.47 -4.01 -6.67
C ASP A 214 -6.72 -4.58 -7.87
N CYS A 215 -5.39 -4.60 -7.81
CA CYS A 215 -4.52 -5.16 -8.85
C CYS A 215 -3.51 -6.14 -8.24
N VAL A 216 -3.20 -7.22 -8.93
CA VAL A 216 -2.19 -8.22 -8.56
C VAL A 216 -1.25 -8.42 -9.72
N LEU A 217 0.02 -8.13 -9.48
CA LEU A 217 1.14 -8.41 -10.37
C LEU A 217 1.96 -9.57 -9.81
N SER A 218 2.39 -10.46 -10.68
CA SER A 218 3.32 -11.54 -10.34
C SER A 218 4.57 -11.43 -11.20
N ILE A 219 5.72 -11.35 -10.54
CA ILE A 219 7.00 -11.40 -11.22
C ILE A 219 7.61 -12.80 -11.11
N GLY A 220 7.85 -13.41 -12.25
CA GLY A 220 8.40 -14.76 -12.37
C GLY A 220 9.80 -14.78 -12.97
N MET A 221 10.44 -15.93 -12.83
CA MET A 221 11.71 -16.29 -13.48
C MET A 221 11.47 -17.55 -14.30
N THR A 222 12.07 -17.65 -15.47
CA THR A 222 12.09 -18.88 -16.27
C THR A 222 13.49 -19.49 -16.20
N GLU A 223 13.56 -20.82 -16.19
CA GLU A 223 14.86 -21.52 -16.22
C GLU A 223 15.58 -21.30 -17.55
N GLU A 224 14.82 -21.14 -18.65
CA GLU A 224 15.33 -20.92 -19.99
C GLU A 224 16.00 -19.56 -20.20
N SER A 225 15.60 -18.55 -19.41
CA SER A 225 16.12 -17.19 -19.54
C SER A 225 16.29 -16.52 -18.17
N PRO A 226 17.35 -16.89 -17.41
CA PRO A 226 17.55 -16.35 -16.05
C PRO A 226 17.75 -14.84 -15.99
N ALA A 227 18.14 -14.23 -17.12
CA ALA A 227 18.31 -12.77 -17.23
C ALA A 227 17.01 -12.03 -17.56
N VAL A 228 15.91 -12.73 -17.81
CA VAL A 228 14.60 -12.12 -18.13
C VAL A 228 13.60 -12.45 -17.05
N ARG A 229 12.82 -11.47 -16.64
CA ARG A 229 11.70 -11.66 -15.73
C ARG A 229 10.40 -11.49 -16.51
N THR A 230 9.41 -12.29 -16.16
CA THR A 230 8.05 -12.13 -16.69
C THR A 230 7.20 -11.47 -15.61
N LEU A 231 6.67 -10.28 -15.90
CA LEU A 231 5.72 -9.56 -15.07
C LEU A 231 4.32 -9.81 -15.63
N SER A 232 3.47 -10.52 -14.89
CA SER A 232 2.12 -10.88 -15.30
C SER A 232 1.07 -10.16 -14.49
N VAL A 233 -0.01 -9.72 -15.14
CA VAL A 233 -1.21 -9.17 -14.49
C VAL A 233 -2.15 -10.31 -14.16
N VAL A 234 -2.17 -10.74 -12.90
CA VAL A 234 -3.05 -11.81 -12.42
C VAL A 234 -4.48 -11.32 -12.21
N LYS A 235 -4.61 -10.08 -11.75
CA LYS A 235 -5.89 -9.41 -11.50
C LYS A 235 -5.73 -7.91 -11.72
N ASN A 236 -6.74 -7.28 -12.34
CA ASN A 236 -6.82 -5.83 -12.45
C ASN A 236 -8.29 -5.40 -12.53
N ARG A 237 -8.76 -4.64 -11.54
CA ARG A 237 -10.13 -4.11 -11.50
C ARG A 237 -10.33 -2.92 -12.44
N PHE A 238 -9.24 -2.27 -12.84
CA PHE A 238 -9.26 -1.00 -13.57
C PHE A 238 -8.67 -1.10 -14.98
N GLY A 239 -8.31 -2.29 -15.42
CA GLY A 239 -7.67 -2.49 -16.71
C GLY A 239 -7.59 -3.97 -17.12
N PRO A 240 -6.75 -4.28 -18.11
CA PRO A 240 -6.60 -5.64 -18.61
C PRO A 240 -6.01 -6.58 -17.55
N ALA A 241 -6.37 -7.86 -17.63
CA ALA A 241 -5.79 -8.93 -16.85
C ALA A 241 -5.39 -10.09 -17.79
N GLY A 242 -4.52 -10.99 -17.31
CA GLY A 242 -4.02 -12.11 -18.11
C GLY A 242 -2.93 -11.73 -19.14
N CYS A 243 -2.50 -10.46 -19.17
CA CYS A 243 -1.39 -9.99 -19.98
C CYS A 243 -0.07 -10.07 -19.20
N PHE A 244 1.05 -10.01 -19.92
CA PHE A 244 2.38 -10.05 -19.34
C PHE A 244 3.36 -9.16 -20.10
N LEU A 245 4.46 -8.83 -19.43
CA LEU A 245 5.58 -8.06 -19.94
C LEU A 245 6.89 -8.80 -19.64
N SER A 246 7.75 -8.95 -20.63
CA SER A 246 9.11 -9.49 -20.45
C SER A 246 10.05 -8.35 -20.12
N LEU A 247 10.74 -8.46 -18.99
CA LEU A 247 11.65 -7.46 -18.45
C LEU A 247 13.06 -8.02 -18.33
N PRO A 248 14.00 -7.63 -19.20
CA PRO A 248 15.41 -7.98 -19.02
C PRO A 248 15.94 -7.36 -17.72
N LEU A 249 16.66 -8.17 -16.94
CA LEU A 249 17.29 -7.76 -15.68
C LEU A 249 18.81 -7.84 -15.83
N THR A 250 19.48 -6.73 -15.54
CA THR A 250 20.95 -6.58 -15.56
C THR A 250 21.49 -6.27 -14.17
N ALA A 251 22.79 -6.11 -14.04
CA ALA A 251 23.41 -5.62 -12.80
C ALA A 251 22.90 -4.21 -12.41
N GLY A 252 22.60 -3.37 -13.42
CA GLY A 252 22.04 -2.02 -13.23
C GLY A 252 20.51 -1.96 -13.05
N GLY A 253 19.83 -3.10 -12.91
CA GLY A 253 18.39 -3.17 -12.76
C GLY A 253 17.66 -3.63 -14.03
N PHE A 254 16.35 -3.43 -14.07
CA PHE A 254 15.54 -3.73 -15.24
C PHE A 254 15.79 -2.75 -16.38
N VAL A 255 15.79 -3.27 -17.59
CA VAL A 255 15.82 -2.44 -18.80
C VAL A 255 14.40 -1.98 -19.08
N LEU A 256 14.07 -0.79 -18.57
CA LEU A 256 12.77 -0.15 -18.78
C LEU A 256 12.91 0.80 -19.99
N ARG A 257 11.95 0.73 -20.91
CA ARG A 257 11.86 1.68 -22.03
C ARG A 257 10.96 2.81 -21.63
N HIS A 258 11.50 4.01 -21.62
CA HIS A 258 10.76 5.26 -21.40
C HIS A 258 10.25 5.77 -22.75
N GLY A 259 9.06 6.35 -22.76
CA GLY A 259 8.47 7.01 -23.91
C GLY A 259 9.07 8.39 -24.14
#